data_3fb4facf1669dd5a24dc0dec7b7d0b42
#
_entry.id   3fb4facf1669dd5a24dc0dec7b7d0b42
#
_cell.length_a   1.000
_cell.length_b   1.000
_cell.length_c   1.000
_cell.angle_alpha   90.00
_cell.angle_beta   90.00
_cell.angle_gamma   90.00
#
_symmetry.space_group_name_H-M   'P 1'
#
loop_
_entity.id
_entity.type
_entity.pdbx_description
1 polymer ?
#
loop_
_entity_poly.entity_id
_entity_poly.type
_entity_poly.pdbx_seq_one_letter_code
_entity_poly.pdbx_strand_id
1 'polypeptide(L)'
;MPSKISIQPTESELPSCFADRLGVAYTSSVTQQHKKENGQFFSPIEIATLMASYTEFDGEALRILDPGCGSAVLSCMLIERIAMHNKNLKSVELVAYETDSELMPISKQSLLYLEKWGKSNGIKITTTLYSEDFILHNSDSFKEDGDLFAKPLEPFDIVISNPPYFKLSIDDKRAIAAKVIINGHPNIYAIFMALSAKLLKENGELIFITPRSYAAGGYFKMFRHYFFRLIDLDKVHLFVSRKDTFSRDKVLQETVIIKGTKRIKPEPYVIISSSNGLKDLCTPCLKTFPKSDVIDLNSNEKILYLPTTDSEELIMDVFKNWTGNLSKYGIRISTGPVVAFRSWDFILENFENHSKLSAPLYWLHNVKQMTLEWPIEKA
;
A
#
# COMPACT_ATOMS: atom_id res chain seq x y z
N MET A 1 2.73 25.16 20.52
CA MET A 1 3.92 24.66 19.82
C MET A 1 4.17 23.26 20.34
N PRO A 2 4.21 22.21 19.54
CA PRO A 2 4.60 20.90 20.03
C PRO A 2 6.02 21.00 20.60
N SER A 3 6.25 20.37 21.75
CA SER A 3 7.55 20.28 22.38
C SER A 3 8.54 19.69 21.39
N LYS A 4 9.67 20.39 21.12
CA LYS A 4 10.74 19.83 20.28
C LYS A 4 11.14 18.47 20.84
N ILE A 5 10.82 17.41 20.10
CA ILE A 5 11.28 16.06 20.42
C ILE A 5 12.80 16.07 20.27
N SER A 6 13.50 16.07 21.39
CA SER A 6 14.97 16.06 21.45
C SER A 6 15.43 14.73 22.01
N ILE A 7 15.42 13.70 21.15
CA ILE A 7 15.92 12.37 21.49
C ILE A 7 17.28 12.21 20.79
N GLN A 8 18.28 11.76 21.53
CA GLN A 8 19.59 11.43 20.98
C GLN A 8 19.72 9.91 20.80
N PRO A 9 20.47 9.47 19.79
CA PRO A 9 20.76 8.04 19.66
C PRO A 9 21.59 7.58 20.86
N THR A 10 21.36 6.35 21.29
CA THR A 10 22.19 5.69 22.31
C THR A 10 23.47 5.16 21.67
N GLU A 11 24.44 4.78 22.49
CA GLU A 11 25.70 4.20 22.02
C GLU A 11 25.43 2.91 21.25
N SER A 12 25.98 2.80 20.04
CA SER A 12 25.84 1.64 19.14
C SER A 12 24.38 1.35 18.68
N GLU A 13 23.45 2.28 18.85
CA GLU A 13 22.08 2.13 18.35
C GLU A 13 22.06 2.05 16.82
N LEU A 14 21.27 1.11 16.27
CA LEU A 14 21.06 1.05 14.82
C LEU A 14 20.16 2.20 14.34
N PRO A 15 20.38 2.74 13.14
CA PRO A 15 19.53 3.82 12.58
C PRO A 15 18.06 3.48 12.53
N SER A 16 17.69 2.24 12.21
CA SER A 16 16.29 1.77 12.20
C SER A 16 15.65 1.80 13.57
N CYS A 17 16.38 1.38 14.61
CA CYS A 17 15.92 1.43 16.00
C CYS A 17 15.73 2.89 16.47
N PHE A 18 16.66 3.76 16.13
CA PHE A 18 16.56 5.18 16.42
C PHE A 18 15.37 5.84 15.72
N ALA A 19 15.16 5.53 14.43
CA ALA A 19 14.05 6.04 13.65
C ALA A 19 12.69 5.54 14.17
N ASP A 20 12.57 4.26 14.58
CA ASP A 20 11.35 3.72 15.20
C ASP A 20 11.05 4.45 16.54
N ARG A 21 12.05 4.65 17.37
CA ARG A 21 11.92 5.34 18.66
C ARG A 21 11.49 6.81 18.48
N LEU A 22 12.01 7.48 17.47
CA LEU A 22 11.58 8.84 17.09
C LEU A 22 10.14 8.84 16.59
N GLY A 23 9.76 7.87 15.75
CA GLY A 23 8.40 7.70 15.25
C GLY A 23 7.39 7.44 16.37
N VAL A 24 7.74 6.61 17.37
CA VAL A 24 6.91 6.36 18.56
C VAL A 24 6.70 7.63 19.37
N ALA A 25 7.77 8.40 19.59
CA ALA A 25 7.70 9.66 20.33
C ALA A 25 6.82 10.69 19.61
N TYR A 26 6.96 10.83 18.30
CA TYR A 26 6.10 11.68 17.47
C TYR A 26 4.64 11.24 17.56
N THR A 27 4.38 9.94 17.36
CA THR A 27 3.03 9.36 17.41
C THR A 27 2.31 9.67 18.73
N SER A 28 3.07 9.75 19.84
CA SER A 28 2.54 10.08 21.16
C SER A 28 2.30 11.58 21.36
N SER A 29 2.92 12.44 20.56
CA SER A 29 2.84 13.90 20.67
C SER A 29 1.73 14.54 19.82
N VAL A 30 1.23 13.83 18.81
CA VAL A 30 0.21 14.34 17.86
C VAL A 30 -1.16 13.75 18.12
N THR A 31 -2.22 14.47 17.69
CA THR A 31 -3.60 14.04 17.87
C THR A 31 -3.98 12.95 16.88
N GLN A 32 -4.99 12.13 17.22
CA GLN A 32 -5.56 11.15 16.31
C GLN A 32 -6.17 11.78 15.04
N GLN A 33 -6.67 13.01 15.16
CA GLN A 33 -7.21 13.76 14.03
C GLN A 33 -6.12 14.13 13.05
N HIS A 34 -4.99 14.67 13.53
CA HIS A 34 -3.81 14.99 12.70
C HIS A 34 -3.32 13.78 11.89
N LYS A 35 -3.20 12.61 12.55
CA LYS A 35 -2.81 11.36 11.88
C LYS A 35 -3.79 10.94 10.79
N LYS A 36 -5.11 11.06 11.03
CA LYS A 36 -6.14 10.71 10.05
C LYS A 36 -6.13 11.65 8.84
N GLU A 37 -5.97 12.94 9.07
CA GLU A 37 -5.92 13.97 8.01
C GLU A 37 -4.72 13.75 7.08
N ASN A 38 -3.58 13.34 7.63
CA ASN A 38 -2.37 13.05 6.87
C ASN A 38 -2.26 11.58 6.43
N GLY A 39 -3.21 10.71 6.82
CA GLY A 39 -3.17 9.28 6.49
C GLY A 39 -1.93 8.56 7.02
N GLN A 40 -1.39 9.03 8.16
CA GLN A 40 -0.13 8.58 8.73
C GLN A 40 -0.30 7.29 9.52
N PHE A 41 0.42 6.25 9.08
CA PHE A 41 0.53 4.97 9.76
C PHE A 41 2.00 4.56 9.80
N PHE A 42 2.60 4.57 10.99
CA PHE A 42 4.01 4.23 11.14
C PHE A 42 4.22 2.73 11.12
N SER A 43 5.13 2.27 10.27
CA SER A 43 5.50 0.86 10.22
C SER A 43 6.27 0.48 11.48
N PRO A 44 5.82 -0.51 12.25
CA PRO A 44 6.63 -1.09 13.32
C PRO A 44 7.93 -1.68 12.77
N ILE A 45 8.94 -1.80 13.62
CA ILE A 45 10.26 -2.31 13.22
C ILE A 45 10.19 -3.74 12.69
N GLU A 46 9.24 -4.55 13.16
CA GLU A 46 9.02 -5.91 12.69
C GLU A 46 8.56 -5.94 11.22
N ILE A 47 7.67 -5.01 10.83
CA ILE A 47 7.23 -4.85 9.43
C ILE A 47 8.39 -4.33 8.58
N ALA A 48 9.15 -3.36 9.07
CA ALA A 48 10.33 -2.85 8.38
C ALA A 48 11.36 -3.95 8.12
N THR A 49 11.58 -4.82 9.10
CA THR A 49 12.48 -5.99 9.00
C THR A 49 11.98 -6.96 7.93
N LEU A 50 10.69 -7.29 7.91
CA LEU A 50 10.11 -8.17 6.90
C LEU A 50 10.23 -7.55 5.50
N MET A 51 9.86 -6.27 5.34
CA MET A 51 9.95 -5.58 4.04
C MET A 51 11.39 -5.53 3.53
N ALA A 52 12.35 -5.18 4.39
CA ALA A 52 13.76 -5.17 4.03
C ALA A 52 14.31 -6.56 3.68
N SER A 53 13.73 -7.64 4.23
CA SER A 53 14.13 -9.03 3.92
C SER A 53 13.72 -9.48 2.52
N TYR A 54 12.90 -8.72 1.81
CA TYR A 54 12.42 -9.11 0.49
C TYR A 54 13.39 -8.77 -0.64
N THR A 55 14.41 -7.99 -0.36
CA THR A 55 15.42 -7.61 -1.36
C THR A 55 16.82 -8.00 -0.94
N GLU A 56 17.64 -8.26 -1.94
CA GLU A 56 19.08 -8.44 -1.83
C GLU A 56 19.73 -7.58 -2.91
N PHE A 57 20.80 -6.92 -2.55
CA PHE A 57 21.54 -6.07 -3.48
C PHE A 57 23.03 -6.38 -3.35
N ASP A 58 23.70 -6.68 -4.47
CA ASP A 58 25.10 -7.07 -4.53
C ASP A 58 26.03 -6.04 -5.20
N GLY A 59 25.43 -4.93 -5.70
CA GLY A 59 26.17 -3.84 -6.34
C GLY A 59 26.97 -2.97 -5.38
N GLU A 60 27.85 -2.14 -5.92
CA GLU A 60 28.69 -1.20 -5.15
C GLU A 60 27.99 0.12 -4.83
N ALA A 61 27.06 0.56 -5.68
CA ALA A 61 26.33 1.82 -5.55
C ALA A 61 24.82 1.56 -5.66
N LEU A 62 24.08 2.04 -4.68
CA LEU A 62 22.65 1.81 -4.55
C LEU A 62 21.89 3.13 -4.52
N ARG A 63 20.81 3.24 -5.30
CA ARG A 63 19.93 4.38 -5.32
C ARG A 63 18.53 4.00 -4.87
N ILE A 64 18.05 4.61 -3.78
CA ILE A 64 16.78 4.27 -3.11
C ILE A 64 15.83 5.46 -3.16
N LEU A 65 14.53 5.17 -3.32
CA LEU A 65 13.43 6.11 -3.13
C LEU A 65 12.53 5.66 -1.99
N ASP A 66 12.22 6.59 -1.08
CA ASP A 66 11.18 6.45 -0.05
C ASP A 66 10.18 7.62 -0.20
N PRO A 67 9.10 7.44 -0.94
CA PRO A 67 8.21 8.53 -1.34
C PRO A 67 7.30 9.08 -0.24
N GLY A 68 7.31 8.45 0.95
CA GLY A 68 6.58 8.91 2.14
C GLY A 68 7.27 8.38 3.37
N CYS A 69 8.47 8.92 3.68
CA CYS A 69 9.41 8.27 4.58
C CYS A 69 9.00 8.28 6.06
N GLY A 70 8.11 9.19 6.47
CA GLY A 70 7.76 9.30 7.87
C GLY A 70 8.99 9.49 8.75
N SER A 71 9.20 8.66 9.76
CA SER A 71 10.42 8.66 10.57
C SER A 71 11.64 8.03 9.88
N ALA A 72 11.52 7.57 8.63
CA ALA A 72 12.54 6.88 7.83
C ALA A 72 12.93 5.47 8.33
N VAL A 73 12.08 4.81 9.10
CA VAL A 73 12.37 3.46 9.64
C VAL A 73 12.56 2.43 8.53
N LEU A 74 11.76 2.48 7.45
CA LEU A 74 11.86 1.56 6.32
C LEU A 74 13.19 1.71 5.59
N SER A 75 13.56 2.95 5.26
CA SER A 75 14.81 3.26 4.58
C SER A 75 16.04 2.88 5.41
N CYS A 76 16.02 3.20 6.72
CA CYS A 76 17.10 2.83 7.64
C CYS A 76 17.26 1.31 7.70
N MET A 77 16.19 0.56 7.94
CA MET A 77 16.22 -0.91 8.02
C MET A 77 16.72 -1.54 6.72
N LEU A 78 16.26 -1.03 5.57
CA LEU A 78 16.69 -1.53 4.27
C LEU A 78 18.19 -1.36 4.06
N ILE A 79 18.71 -0.15 4.32
CA ILE A 79 20.13 0.17 4.12
C ILE A 79 21.01 -0.61 5.10
N GLU A 80 20.61 -0.73 6.37
CA GLU A 80 21.31 -1.55 7.35
C GLU A 80 21.43 -3.00 6.90
N ARG A 81 20.29 -3.59 6.49
CA ARG A 81 20.26 -4.97 6.05
C ARG A 81 21.16 -5.19 4.83
N ILE A 82 21.07 -4.35 3.82
CA ILE A 82 21.92 -4.48 2.63
C ILE A 82 23.39 -4.33 3.03
N ALA A 83 23.77 -3.36 3.85
CA ALA A 83 25.14 -3.17 4.31
C ALA A 83 25.69 -4.36 5.12
N MET A 84 24.84 -5.05 5.89
CA MET A 84 25.23 -6.26 6.63
C MET A 84 25.55 -7.44 5.71
N HIS A 85 24.82 -7.60 4.59
CA HIS A 85 24.92 -8.73 3.69
C HIS A 85 25.84 -8.47 2.48
N ASN A 86 25.91 -7.23 2.01
CA ASN A 86 26.74 -6.83 0.88
C ASN A 86 28.00 -6.10 1.34
N LYS A 87 29.13 -6.80 1.36
CA LYS A 87 30.43 -6.22 1.73
C LYS A 87 31.07 -5.34 0.63
N ASN A 88 30.49 -5.36 -0.58
CA ASN A 88 30.96 -4.55 -1.71
C ASN A 88 30.28 -3.19 -1.77
N LEU A 89 29.26 -2.94 -0.94
CA LEU A 89 28.50 -1.68 -0.94
C LEU A 89 29.40 -0.52 -0.52
N LYS A 90 29.60 0.44 -1.41
CA LYS A 90 30.44 1.63 -1.21
C LYS A 90 29.62 2.90 -1.01
N SER A 91 28.49 3.00 -1.69
CA SER A 91 27.67 4.21 -1.64
C SER A 91 26.18 3.92 -1.73
N VAL A 92 25.41 4.76 -1.03
CA VAL A 92 23.94 4.79 -1.08
C VAL A 92 23.49 6.23 -1.29
N GLU A 93 22.62 6.44 -2.26
CA GLU A 93 21.86 7.68 -2.44
C GLU A 93 20.41 7.40 -2.06
N LEU A 94 19.91 8.05 -1.01
CA LEU A 94 18.54 7.97 -0.56
C LEU A 94 17.79 9.26 -0.87
N VAL A 95 16.76 9.17 -1.69
CA VAL A 95 15.80 10.25 -1.95
C VAL A 95 14.53 9.95 -1.16
N ALA A 96 14.12 10.87 -0.31
CA ALA A 96 12.97 10.73 0.57
C ALA A 96 12.03 11.93 0.46
N TYR A 97 10.72 11.69 0.65
CA TYR A 97 9.69 12.72 0.68
C TYR A 97 8.91 12.65 2.00
N GLU A 98 8.64 13.82 2.58
CA GLU A 98 7.75 13.97 3.75
C GLU A 98 7.11 15.36 3.70
N THR A 99 5.78 15.42 3.73
CA THR A 99 5.03 16.68 3.60
C THR A 99 4.61 17.28 4.94
N ASP A 100 4.59 16.47 5.99
CA ASP A 100 4.20 16.94 7.31
C ASP A 100 5.32 17.76 7.96
N SER A 101 5.08 19.07 8.11
CA SER A 101 6.03 20.01 8.69
C SER A 101 6.42 19.70 10.14
N GLU A 102 5.56 18.99 10.89
CA GLU A 102 5.84 18.55 12.27
C GLU A 102 6.73 17.30 12.29
N LEU A 103 6.62 16.44 11.27
CA LEU A 103 7.38 15.21 11.14
C LEU A 103 8.73 15.41 10.44
N MET A 104 8.85 16.40 9.55
CA MET A 104 10.09 16.74 8.83
C MET A 104 11.36 16.85 9.71
N PRO A 105 11.34 17.49 10.89
CA PRO A 105 12.52 17.54 11.76
C PRO A 105 12.96 16.17 12.26
N ILE A 106 12.01 15.27 12.47
CA ILE A 106 12.23 13.88 12.93
C ILE A 106 12.85 13.05 11.80
N SER A 107 12.26 13.12 10.59
CA SER A 107 12.81 12.49 9.40
C SER A 107 14.26 12.92 9.16
N LYS A 108 14.51 14.23 9.22
CA LYS A 108 15.86 14.80 9.08
C LYS A 108 16.83 14.26 10.12
N GLN A 109 16.39 14.14 11.38
CA GLN A 109 17.23 13.62 12.47
C GLN A 109 17.61 12.16 12.24
N SER A 110 16.66 11.31 11.83
CA SER A 110 16.91 9.91 11.47
C SER A 110 17.89 9.78 10.30
N LEU A 111 17.69 10.56 9.24
CA LEU A 111 18.53 10.52 8.05
C LEU A 111 19.96 10.99 8.33
N LEU A 112 20.14 12.06 9.12
CA LEU A 112 21.46 12.51 9.55
C LEU A 112 22.19 11.47 10.39
N TYR A 113 21.46 10.72 11.22
CA TYR A 113 22.06 9.64 11.98
C TYR A 113 22.45 8.45 11.09
N LEU A 114 21.62 8.11 10.11
CA LEU A 114 21.92 7.10 9.08
C LEU A 114 23.22 7.44 8.30
N GLU A 115 23.41 8.69 7.90
CA GLU A 115 24.64 9.13 7.23
C GLU A 115 25.89 8.96 8.11
N LYS A 116 25.77 9.31 9.41
CA LYS A 116 26.86 9.12 10.38
C LYS A 116 27.19 7.64 10.57
N TRP A 117 26.16 6.81 10.70
CA TRP A 117 26.31 5.36 10.82
C TRP A 117 26.98 4.76 9.59
N GLY A 118 26.58 5.18 8.39
CA GLY A 118 27.18 4.76 7.13
C GLY A 118 28.68 5.08 7.11
N LYS A 119 29.05 6.32 7.45
CA LYS A 119 30.46 6.73 7.54
C LYS A 119 31.27 5.87 8.51
N SER A 120 30.72 5.50 9.66
CA SER A 120 31.37 4.64 10.64
C SER A 120 31.53 3.20 10.13
N ASN A 121 30.72 2.78 9.15
CA ASN A 121 30.77 1.46 8.52
C ASN A 121 31.47 1.47 7.13
N GLY A 122 32.13 2.58 6.76
CA GLY A 122 32.86 2.68 5.49
C GLY A 122 31.97 2.85 4.26
N ILE A 123 30.70 3.21 4.43
CA ILE A 123 29.71 3.40 3.36
C ILE A 123 29.38 4.89 3.25
N LYS A 124 29.52 5.45 2.05
CA LYS A 124 29.08 6.83 1.79
C LYS A 124 27.57 6.87 1.58
N ILE A 125 26.81 7.32 2.58
CA ILE A 125 25.36 7.53 2.45
C ILE A 125 25.09 9.02 2.26
N THR A 126 24.31 9.36 1.24
CA THR A 126 23.85 10.71 0.95
C THR A 126 22.33 10.71 0.94
N THR A 127 21.72 11.60 1.71
CA THR A 127 20.26 11.69 1.82
C THR A 127 19.76 13.02 1.27
N THR A 128 18.69 12.96 0.49
CA THR A 128 17.93 14.13 0.04
C THR A 128 16.50 14.01 0.54
N LEU A 129 16.07 14.94 1.38
CA LEU A 129 14.73 14.97 1.94
C LEU A 129 13.95 16.14 1.35
N TYR A 130 12.90 15.82 0.59
CA TYR A 130 12.00 16.80 -0.02
C TYR A 130 10.78 17.03 0.86
N SER A 131 10.35 18.30 0.98
CA SER A 131 9.10 18.71 1.63
C SER A 131 7.93 18.83 0.67
N GLU A 132 8.17 18.66 -0.60
CA GLU A 132 7.19 18.71 -1.68
C GLU A 132 6.33 17.45 -1.71
N ASP A 133 5.11 17.58 -2.22
CA ASP A 133 4.24 16.43 -2.49
C ASP A 133 4.86 15.55 -3.58
N PHE A 134 5.10 14.29 -3.24
CA PHE A 134 5.77 13.32 -4.13
C PHE A 134 5.07 13.19 -5.49
N ILE A 135 3.72 13.15 -5.49
CA ILE A 135 2.93 12.99 -6.72
C ILE A 135 3.08 14.22 -7.60
N LEU A 136 2.90 15.41 -7.03
CA LEU A 136 2.95 16.66 -7.78
C LEU A 136 4.35 16.98 -8.29
N HIS A 137 5.38 16.72 -7.46
CA HIS A 137 6.78 16.94 -7.84
C HIS A 137 7.22 16.03 -9.01
N ASN A 138 6.66 14.82 -9.11
CA ASN A 138 7.05 13.84 -10.13
C ASN A 138 5.95 13.59 -11.18
N SER A 139 4.92 14.41 -11.24
CA SER A 139 3.74 14.21 -12.09
C SER A 139 4.04 14.14 -13.59
N ASP A 140 5.10 14.80 -14.04
CA ASP A 140 5.55 14.78 -15.44
C ASP A 140 5.96 13.37 -15.90
N SER A 141 6.33 12.48 -14.97
CA SER A 141 6.62 11.08 -15.28
C SER A 141 5.41 10.29 -15.79
N PHE A 142 4.17 10.78 -15.58
CA PHE A 142 2.96 10.18 -16.15
C PHE A 142 2.70 10.60 -17.61
N LYS A 143 3.32 11.66 -18.10
CA LYS A 143 3.17 12.11 -19.47
C LYS A 143 3.95 11.17 -20.41
N GLU A 144 3.33 10.75 -21.51
CA GLU A 144 3.99 9.90 -22.51
C GLU A 144 5.03 10.69 -23.33
N ASP A 145 4.73 11.95 -23.65
CA ASP A 145 5.65 12.91 -24.26
C ASP A 145 6.27 13.73 -23.13
N GLY A 146 7.42 13.32 -22.64
CA GLY A 146 8.14 14.03 -21.59
C GLY A 146 8.31 15.52 -21.97
N ASP A 147 8.05 16.44 -21.03
CA ASP A 147 8.40 17.84 -21.22
C ASP A 147 9.90 17.93 -21.53
N LEU A 148 10.26 18.52 -22.67
CA LEU A 148 11.66 18.71 -23.11
C LEU A 148 12.51 19.43 -22.06
N PHE A 149 11.89 20.14 -21.13
CA PHE A 149 12.54 20.93 -20.07
C PHE A 149 12.46 20.25 -18.70
N ALA A 150 11.67 19.19 -18.54
CA ALA A 150 11.64 18.42 -17.30
C ALA A 150 12.96 17.68 -17.15
N LYS A 151 13.63 17.85 -16.00
CA LYS A 151 14.72 16.95 -15.60
C LYS A 151 14.08 15.78 -14.85
N PRO A 152 13.84 14.63 -15.50
CA PRO A 152 13.34 13.48 -14.79
C PRO A 152 14.35 13.09 -13.71
N LEU A 153 13.86 12.66 -12.53
CA LEU A 153 14.72 12.01 -11.54
C LEU A 153 15.42 10.82 -12.22
N GLU A 154 16.70 10.67 -11.98
CA GLU A 154 17.39 9.44 -12.35
C GLU A 154 16.68 8.24 -11.73
N PRO A 155 16.51 7.14 -12.48
CA PRO A 155 15.77 5.98 -12.00
C PRO A 155 16.42 5.33 -10.77
N PHE A 156 15.61 4.65 -9.96
CA PHE A 156 15.98 4.05 -8.69
C PHE A 156 16.20 2.53 -8.82
N ASP A 157 17.12 1.99 -8.03
CA ASP A 157 17.31 0.54 -7.90
C ASP A 157 16.21 -0.08 -7.04
N ILE A 158 15.87 0.57 -5.93
CA ILE A 158 14.85 0.09 -4.99
C ILE A 158 13.93 1.25 -4.59
N VAL A 159 12.63 0.97 -4.55
CA VAL A 159 11.63 1.82 -3.90
C VAL A 159 11.00 1.05 -2.75
N ILE A 160 11.05 1.62 -1.54
CA ILE A 160 10.41 1.06 -0.36
C ILE A 160 9.47 2.10 0.24
N SER A 161 8.22 1.71 0.57
CA SER A 161 7.28 2.69 1.14
C SER A 161 6.11 2.07 1.90
N ASN A 162 5.65 2.83 2.87
CA ASN A 162 4.32 2.78 3.47
C ASN A 162 3.62 4.10 3.15
N PRO A 163 2.93 4.24 2.00
CA PRO A 163 2.32 5.49 1.58
C PRO A 163 1.10 5.86 2.44
N PRO A 164 0.62 7.10 2.41
CA PRO A 164 -0.59 7.49 3.12
C PRO A 164 -1.84 6.78 2.59
N TYR A 165 -2.86 6.53 3.48
CA TYR A 165 -4.07 5.79 3.16
C TYR A 165 -5.32 6.66 3.27
N PHE A 166 -5.62 7.45 2.23
CA PHE A 166 -6.87 8.20 2.14
C PHE A 166 -7.35 8.34 0.70
N LYS A 167 -8.62 8.68 0.54
CA LYS A 167 -9.22 8.94 -0.77
C LYS A 167 -9.05 10.40 -1.15
N LEU A 168 -8.74 10.64 -2.41
CA LEU A 168 -8.69 11.97 -3.00
C LEU A 168 -10.05 12.32 -3.60
N SER A 169 -10.39 13.63 -3.57
CA SER A 169 -11.43 14.17 -4.43
C SER A 169 -11.01 14.06 -5.90
N ILE A 170 -11.98 13.98 -6.81
CA ILE A 170 -11.71 13.98 -8.25
C ILE A 170 -11.05 15.29 -8.71
N ASP A 171 -11.29 16.38 -7.99
CA ASP A 171 -10.74 17.71 -8.27
C ASP A 171 -9.38 17.96 -7.58
N ASP A 172 -8.88 17.00 -6.82
CA ASP A 172 -7.56 17.10 -6.19
C ASP A 172 -6.48 17.13 -7.27
N LYS A 173 -5.53 18.06 -7.15
CA LYS A 173 -4.43 18.24 -8.13
C LYS A 173 -3.65 16.95 -8.37
N ARG A 174 -3.48 16.11 -7.34
CA ARG A 174 -2.81 14.80 -7.43
C ARG A 174 -3.64 13.80 -8.24
N ALA A 175 -4.96 13.81 -8.05
CA ALA A 175 -5.88 12.99 -8.83
C ALA A 175 -5.89 13.41 -10.31
N ILE A 176 -5.90 14.71 -10.57
CA ILE A 176 -5.83 15.27 -11.93
C ILE A 176 -4.50 14.89 -12.61
N ALA A 177 -3.37 15.00 -11.89
CA ALA A 177 -2.05 14.63 -12.41
C ALA A 177 -1.96 13.13 -12.77
N ALA A 178 -2.65 12.28 -12.01
CA ALA A 178 -2.64 10.82 -12.18
C ALA A 178 -3.82 10.26 -13.00
N LYS A 179 -4.55 11.09 -13.74
CA LYS A 179 -5.77 10.69 -14.48
C LYS A 179 -5.59 9.50 -15.45
N VAL A 180 -4.38 9.22 -15.88
CA VAL A 180 -4.07 8.08 -16.78
C VAL A 180 -4.13 6.72 -16.08
N ILE A 181 -4.09 6.70 -14.74
CA ILE A 181 -4.07 5.47 -13.94
C ILE A 181 -5.27 5.30 -13.02
N ILE A 182 -6.15 6.30 -12.97
CA ILE A 182 -7.26 6.32 -12.03
C ILE A 182 -8.61 6.52 -12.73
N ASN A 183 -9.66 6.00 -12.08
CA ASN A 183 -11.05 6.26 -12.44
C ASN A 183 -11.86 6.57 -11.17
N GLY A 184 -12.65 7.66 -11.20
CA GLY A 184 -13.47 8.07 -10.06
C GLY A 184 -12.66 8.67 -8.90
N HIS A 185 -12.93 8.24 -7.66
CA HIS A 185 -12.27 8.73 -6.45
C HIS A 185 -11.08 7.83 -6.08
N PRO A 186 -9.84 8.23 -6.42
CA PRO A 186 -8.68 7.38 -6.20
C PRO A 186 -8.26 7.34 -4.73
N ASN A 187 -7.67 6.21 -4.33
CA ASN A 187 -6.86 6.17 -3.13
C ASN A 187 -5.44 6.61 -3.46
N ILE A 188 -4.88 7.49 -2.64
CA ILE A 188 -3.56 8.09 -2.86
C ILE A 188 -2.45 7.03 -2.98
N TYR A 189 -2.49 5.95 -2.19
CA TYR A 189 -1.46 4.91 -2.22
C TYR A 189 -1.31 4.24 -3.60
N ALA A 190 -2.40 4.12 -4.39
CA ALA A 190 -2.32 3.57 -5.74
C ALA A 190 -1.52 4.47 -6.69
N ILE A 191 -1.63 5.79 -6.50
CA ILE A 191 -0.84 6.77 -7.28
C ILE A 191 0.64 6.67 -6.88
N PHE A 192 0.93 6.57 -5.58
CA PHE A 192 2.30 6.34 -5.08
C PHE A 192 2.92 5.09 -5.69
N MET A 193 2.22 3.96 -5.67
CA MET A 193 2.70 2.70 -6.27
C MET A 193 2.99 2.83 -7.76
N ALA A 194 2.06 3.42 -8.52
CA ALA A 194 2.19 3.55 -9.98
C ALA A 194 3.33 4.49 -10.38
N LEU A 195 3.47 5.63 -9.69
CA LEU A 195 4.54 6.58 -9.93
C LEU A 195 5.91 5.99 -9.56
N SER A 196 6.00 5.31 -8.42
CA SER A 196 7.19 4.59 -7.99
C SER A 196 7.61 3.52 -9.00
N ALA A 197 6.66 2.75 -9.52
CA ALA A 197 6.93 1.76 -10.57
C ALA A 197 7.52 2.39 -11.85
N LYS A 198 7.06 3.59 -12.21
CA LYS A 198 7.59 4.34 -13.37
C LYS A 198 9.03 4.79 -13.13
N LEU A 199 9.35 5.21 -11.91
CA LEU A 199 10.66 5.74 -11.53
C LEU A 199 11.74 4.67 -11.28
N LEU A 200 11.41 3.37 -11.32
CA LEU A 200 12.37 2.29 -11.20
C LEU A 200 13.24 2.13 -12.45
N LYS A 201 14.48 1.70 -12.27
CA LYS A 201 15.34 1.13 -13.30
C LYS A 201 14.74 -0.17 -13.83
N GLU A 202 15.21 -0.61 -14.99
CA GLU A 202 15.04 -2.01 -15.42
C GLU A 202 15.66 -2.93 -14.38
N ASN A 203 14.94 -3.98 -13.98
CA ASN A 203 15.24 -4.88 -12.87
C ASN A 203 15.25 -4.22 -11.47
N GLY A 204 14.82 -2.96 -11.37
CA GLY A 204 14.62 -2.31 -10.07
C GLY A 204 13.44 -2.90 -9.31
N GLU A 205 13.50 -2.84 -7.99
CA GLU A 205 12.56 -3.49 -7.07
C GLU A 205 11.65 -2.50 -6.35
N LEU A 206 10.39 -2.88 -6.19
CA LEU A 206 9.38 -2.12 -5.46
C LEU A 206 8.87 -2.94 -4.29
N ILE A 207 8.91 -2.37 -3.07
CA ILE A 207 8.44 -3.00 -1.85
C ILE A 207 7.46 -2.05 -1.15
N PHE A 208 6.19 -2.41 -1.13
CA PHE A 208 5.14 -1.56 -0.58
C PHE A 208 4.27 -2.31 0.43
N ILE A 209 3.88 -1.62 1.50
CA ILE A 209 2.78 -2.04 2.35
C ILE A 209 1.59 -1.13 2.11
N THR A 210 0.41 -1.70 1.82
CA THR A 210 -0.80 -0.95 1.45
C THR A 210 -2.06 -1.71 1.85
N PRO A 211 -3.24 -1.05 1.88
CA PRO A 211 -4.51 -1.76 1.90
C PRO A 211 -4.67 -2.66 0.66
N ARG A 212 -5.22 -3.86 0.83
CA ARG A 212 -5.37 -4.82 -0.27
C ARG A 212 -6.55 -4.52 -1.24
N SER A 213 -7.30 -3.44 -1.01
CA SER A 213 -8.51 -3.13 -1.80
C SER A 213 -8.26 -2.98 -3.31
N TYR A 214 -7.03 -2.66 -3.74
CA TYR A 214 -6.68 -2.60 -5.16
C TYR A 214 -6.64 -4.00 -5.83
N ALA A 215 -6.54 -5.07 -5.05
CA ALA A 215 -6.45 -6.43 -5.59
C ALA A 215 -7.68 -6.81 -6.43
N ALA A 216 -8.89 -6.42 -6.01
CA ALA A 216 -10.14 -6.77 -6.67
C ALA A 216 -11.12 -5.59 -6.86
N GLY A 217 -10.91 -4.46 -6.18
CA GLY A 217 -11.82 -3.32 -6.24
C GLY A 217 -12.01 -2.77 -7.65
N GLY A 218 -13.28 -2.54 -8.07
CA GLY A 218 -13.63 -2.08 -9.41
C GLY A 218 -13.00 -0.73 -9.77
N TYR A 219 -12.88 0.19 -8.80
CA TYR A 219 -12.24 1.50 -9.00
C TYR A 219 -10.74 1.44 -9.32
N PHE A 220 -10.08 0.31 -9.03
CA PHE A 220 -8.66 0.12 -9.27
C PHE A 220 -8.34 -0.58 -10.59
N LYS A 221 -9.31 -0.81 -11.46
CA LYS A 221 -9.09 -1.49 -12.72
C LYS A 221 -8.01 -0.80 -13.57
N MET A 222 -8.11 0.52 -13.78
CA MET A 222 -7.10 1.28 -14.54
C MET A 222 -5.72 1.22 -13.88
N PHE A 223 -5.67 1.35 -12.56
CA PHE A 223 -4.44 1.19 -11.79
C PHE A 223 -3.81 -0.19 -12.02
N ARG A 224 -4.58 -1.29 -11.91
CA ARG A 224 -4.05 -2.64 -12.14
C ARG A 224 -3.50 -2.80 -13.56
N HIS A 225 -4.19 -2.27 -14.58
CA HIS A 225 -3.70 -2.28 -15.96
C HIS A 225 -2.38 -1.54 -16.11
N TYR A 226 -2.24 -0.38 -15.51
CA TYR A 226 -1.02 0.40 -15.56
C TYR A 226 0.12 -0.27 -14.78
N PHE A 227 -0.14 -0.64 -13.53
CA PHE A 227 0.86 -1.14 -12.60
C PHE A 227 1.45 -2.49 -13.03
N PHE A 228 0.60 -3.46 -13.39
CA PHE A 228 1.06 -4.79 -13.81
C PHE A 228 1.60 -4.85 -15.24
N ARG A 229 1.56 -3.77 -15.99
CA ARG A 229 2.33 -3.62 -17.22
C ARG A 229 3.80 -3.28 -16.94
N LEU A 230 4.09 -2.65 -15.82
CA LEU A 230 5.42 -2.19 -15.42
C LEU A 230 6.09 -3.16 -14.44
N ILE A 231 5.31 -3.74 -13.53
CA ILE A 231 5.80 -4.51 -12.40
C ILE A 231 5.36 -5.97 -12.52
N ASP A 232 6.34 -6.83 -12.45
CA ASP A 232 6.17 -8.26 -12.26
C ASP A 232 6.14 -8.57 -10.76
N LEU A 233 5.10 -9.29 -10.31
CA LEU A 233 4.88 -9.57 -8.89
C LEU A 233 5.71 -10.77 -8.45
N ASP A 234 6.58 -10.58 -7.44
CA ASP A 234 7.47 -11.64 -6.94
C ASP A 234 6.98 -12.26 -5.64
N LYS A 235 6.61 -11.40 -4.67
CA LYS A 235 6.18 -11.83 -3.33
C LYS A 235 4.98 -11.02 -2.86
N VAL A 236 4.10 -11.69 -2.12
CA VAL A 236 2.95 -11.06 -1.44
C VAL A 236 2.89 -11.59 -0.01
N HIS A 237 2.75 -10.71 0.97
CA HIS A 237 2.47 -11.09 2.35
C HIS A 237 1.13 -10.52 2.78
N LEU A 238 0.28 -11.38 3.35
CA LEU A 238 -1.06 -11.04 3.82
C LEU A 238 -1.12 -11.12 5.35
N PHE A 239 -1.65 -10.08 5.96
CA PHE A 239 -2.04 -10.11 7.36
C PHE A 239 -3.49 -10.58 7.47
N VAL A 240 -3.70 -11.78 8.05
CA VAL A 240 -5.03 -12.38 8.18
C VAL A 240 -5.86 -11.68 9.24
N SER A 241 -5.21 -11.21 10.34
CA SER A 241 -5.89 -10.46 11.39
C SER A 241 -5.98 -8.97 11.07
N ARG A 242 -7.22 -8.44 11.08
CA ARG A 242 -7.46 -6.99 10.88
C ARG A 242 -7.01 -6.13 12.05
N LYS A 243 -6.80 -6.70 13.24
CA LYS A 243 -6.57 -5.96 14.49
C LYS A 243 -5.11 -5.80 14.88
N ASP A 244 -4.23 -6.71 14.43
CA ASP A 244 -2.91 -6.87 15.01
C ASP A 244 -1.77 -6.24 14.20
N THR A 245 -2.02 -5.87 12.95
CA THR A 245 -0.97 -5.36 12.03
C THR A 245 -0.50 -3.95 12.40
N PHE A 246 -1.44 -3.06 12.72
CA PHE A 246 -1.15 -1.69 13.19
C PHE A 246 -1.84 -1.44 14.54
N SER A 247 -1.57 -2.28 15.52
CA SER A 247 -2.15 -2.17 16.87
C SER A 247 -1.84 -0.82 17.55
N ARG A 248 -0.69 -0.23 17.24
CA ARG A 248 -0.29 1.11 17.71
C ARG A 248 -1.22 2.22 17.21
N ASP A 249 -1.77 2.11 16.00
CA ASP A 249 -2.59 3.15 15.36
C ASP A 249 -4.09 2.80 15.26
N LYS A 250 -4.53 1.65 15.80
CA LYS A 250 -5.92 1.14 15.78
C LYS A 250 -6.52 1.05 14.36
N VAL A 251 -5.73 0.70 13.36
CA VAL A 251 -6.17 0.57 11.98
C VAL A 251 -6.79 -0.80 11.75
N LEU A 252 -8.07 -0.80 11.36
CA LEU A 252 -8.85 -2.00 11.02
C LEU A 252 -8.84 -2.25 9.50
N GLN A 253 -7.69 -2.17 8.84
CA GLN A 253 -7.61 -2.42 7.41
C GLN A 253 -6.82 -3.70 7.12
N GLU A 254 -7.33 -4.49 6.18
CA GLU A 254 -6.58 -5.61 5.62
C GLU A 254 -5.44 -5.06 4.79
N THR A 255 -4.22 -5.17 5.31
CA THR A 255 -3.00 -4.73 4.63
C THR A 255 -2.29 -5.89 3.94
N VAL A 256 -1.54 -5.53 2.92
CA VAL A 256 -0.71 -6.44 2.15
C VAL A 256 0.67 -5.81 1.93
N ILE A 257 1.72 -6.61 2.06
CA ILE A 257 3.05 -6.22 1.59
C ILE A 257 3.26 -6.90 0.25
N ILE A 258 3.71 -6.13 -0.73
CA ILE A 258 4.12 -6.68 -2.03
C ILE A 258 5.59 -6.38 -2.29
N LYS A 259 6.25 -7.32 -2.93
CA LYS A 259 7.50 -7.11 -3.67
C LYS A 259 7.23 -7.39 -5.13
N GLY A 260 7.62 -6.48 -5.98
CA GLY A 260 7.63 -6.67 -7.41
C GLY A 260 8.88 -6.08 -8.05
N THR A 261 9.20 -6.54 -9.24
CA THR A 261 10.37 -6.10 -10.00
C THR A 261 9.93 -5.57 -11.36
N LYS A 262 10.55 -4.49 -11.81
CA LYS A 262 10.32 -3.95 -13.16
C LYS A 262 11.09 -4.79 -14.17
N ARG A 263 10.40 -5.76 -14.79
CA ARG A 263 10.99 -6.71 -15.75
C ARG A 263 10.24 -6.71 -17.08
N ILE A 264 10.98 -6.92 -18.16
CA ILE A 264 10.39 -7.19 -19.47
C ILE A 264 9.85 -8.61 -19.54
N LYS A 265 10.56 -9.58 -18.97
CA LYS A 265 10.19 -10.99 -18.97
C LYS A 265 9.73 -11.41 -17.59
N PRO A 266 8.44 -11.68 -17.37
CA PRO A 266 7.92 -12.09 -16.07
C PRO A 266 8.46 -13.44 -15.62
N GLU A 267 8.64 -13.61 -14.32
CA GLU A 267 8.90 -14.91 -13.68
C GLU A 267 7.63 -15.76 -13.67
N PRO A 268 7.74 -17.09 -13.75
CA PRO A 268 6.57 -17.96 -13.83
C PRO A 268 5.82 -18.12 -12.50
N TYR A 269 6.47 -17.85 -11.38
CA TYR A 269 5.93 -18.08 -10.03
C TYR A 269 5.90 -16.81 -9.19
N VAL A 270 5.01 -16.82 -8.19
CA VAL A 270 4.91 -15.82 -7.13
C VAL A 270 4.82 -16.51 -5.78
N ILE A 271 5.47 -15.93 -4.76
CA ILE A 271 5.41 -16.44 -3.39
C ILE A 271 4.33 -15.67 -2.64
N ILE A 272 3.35 -16.37 -2.08
CA ILE A 272 2.36 -15.81 -1.17
C ILE A 272 2.69 -16.29 0.24
N SER A 273 2.78 -15.35 1.17
CA SER A 273 2.95 -15.64 2.58
C SER A 273 1.84 -15.02 3.41
N SER A 274 1.55 -15.60 4.57
CA SER A 274 0.55 -15.06 5.48
C SER A 274 0.97 -15.20 6.94
N SER A 275 0.54 -14.23 7.75
CA SER A 275 0.65 -14.26 9.21
C SER A 275 -0.63 -13.73 9.87
N ASN A 276 -0.87 -14.09 11.12
CA ASN A 276 -2.00 -13.56 11.88
C ASN A 276 -1.75 -12.13 12.37
N GLY A 277 -0.48 -11.71 12.49
CA GLY A 277 -0.08 -10.40 12.95
C GLY A 277 1.42 -10.27 13.09
N LEU A 278 1.89 -9.38 13.98
CA LEU A 278 3.33 -9.16 14.18
C LEU A 278 4.04 -10.34 14.86
N LYS A 279 3.33 -11.12 15.66
CA LYS A 279 3.92 -12.16 16.52
C LYS A 279 4.46 -13.37 15.74
N ASP A 280 3.84 -13.69 14.62
CA ASP A 280 4.17 -14.84 13.76
C ASP A 280 4.83 -14.43 12.44
N LEU A 281 5.26 -13.16 12.31
CA LEU A 281 5.99 -12.66 11.14
C LEU A 281 7.30 -13.40 10.88
N CYS A 282 7.96 -13.92 11.92
CA CYS A 282 9.23 -14.66 11.79
C CYS A 282 9.03 -16.07 11.21
N THR A 283 7.82 -16.61 11.26
CA THR A 283 7.47 -17.96 10.79
C THR A 283 6.18 -17.94 9.96
N PRO A 284 6.12 -17.15 8.89
CA PRO A 284 4.91 -17.04 8.08
C PRO A 284 4.62 -18.36 7.34
N CYS A 285 3.35 -18.63 7.08
CA CYS A 285 3.00 -19.69 6.14
C CYS A 285 3.42 -19.24 4.73
N LEU A 286 4.20 -20.05 4.03
CA LEU A 286 4.74 -19.75 2.70
C LEU A 286 4.17 -20.74 1.68
N LYS A 287 3.65 -20.22 0.56
CA LYS A 287 3.18 -21.01 -0.58
C LYS A 287 3.66 -20.39 -1.88
N THR A 288 3.98 -21.23 -2.85
CA THR A 288 4.41 -20.81 -4.20
C THR A 288 3.31 -21.16 -5.20
N PHE A 289 2.88 -20.20 -5.98
CA PHE A 289 1.83 -20.36 -6.97
C PHE A 289 2.34 -20.03 -8.37
N PRO A 290 1.85 -20.72 -9.42
CA PRO A 290 1.96 -20.22 -10.79
C PRO A 290 1.37 -18.80 -10.85
N LYS A 291 2.03 -17.88 -11.49
CA LYS A 291 1.58 -16.48 -11.54
C LYS A 291 0.23 -16.33 -12.21
N SER A 292 -0.07 -17.18 -13.21
CA SER A 292 -1.38 -17.25 -13.88
C SER A 292 -2.54 -17.54 -12.92
N ASP A 293 -2.26 -18.21 -11.80
CA ASP A 293 -3.28 -18.53 -10.79
C ASP A 293 -3.57 -17.34 -9.88
N VAL A 294 -2.58 -16.47 -9.70
CA VAL A 294 -2.69 -15.27 -8.86
C VAL A 294 -3.22 -14.07 -9.64
N ILE A 295 -2.80 -13.91 -10.90
CA ILE A 295 -3.28 -12.82 -11.75
C ILE A 295 -3.36 -13.27 -13.22
N ASP A 296 -4.53 -13.12 -13.82
CA ASP A 296 -4.68 -13.24 -15.25
C ASP A 296 -4.37 -11.89 -15.93
N LEU A 297 -3.16 -11.77 -16.45
CA LEU A 297 -2.69 -10.56 -17.14
C LEU A 297 -3.44 -10.31 -18.48
N ASN A 298 -4.09 -11.31 -19.05
CA ASN A 298 -4.92 -11.17 -20.25
C ASN A 298 -6.35 -10.74 -19.92
N SER A 299 -6.78 -10.93 -18.68
CA SER A 299 -8.10 -10.49 -18.21
C SER A 299 -8.23 -8.97 -18.28
N ASN A 300 -9.43 -8.52 -18.69
CA ASN A 300 -9.79 -7.10 -18.65
C ASN A 300 -9.88 -6.54 -17.21
N GLU A 301 -9.99 -7.38 -16.19
CA GLU A 301 -10.07 -6.93 -14.79
C GLU A 301 -8.75 -7.00 -14.05
N LYS A 302 -7.84 -7.91 -14.43
CA LYS A 302 -6.54 -8.16 -13.76
C LYS A 302 -6.65 -8.25 -12.24
N ILE A 303 -7.66 -9.00 -11.76
CA ILE A 303 -7.90 -9.24 -10.33
C ILE A 303 -6.76 -10.10 -9.78
N LEU A 304 -6.29 -9.76 -8.59
CA LEU A 304 -5.36 -10.56 -7.81
C LEU A 304 -6.15 -11.54 -6.93
N TYR A 305 -5.90 -12.82 -7.12
CA TYR A 305 -6.36 -13.90 -6.26
C TYR A 305 -5.25 -14.25 -5.28
N LEU A 306 -5.51 -14.06 -4.00
CA LEU A 306 -4.49 -14.19 -2.96
C LEU A 306 -4.94 -15.23 -1.92
N PRO A 307 -4.87 -16.53 -2.25
CA PRO A 307 -5.28 -17.60 -1.34
C PRO A 307 -4.28 -17.73 -0.18
N THR A 308 -4.81 -17.88 1.02
CA THR A 308 -4.03 -18.04 2.26
C THR A 308 -4.28 -19.39 2.92
N THR A 309 -5.35 -20.08 2.55
CA THR A 309 -5.77 -21.37 3.10
C THR A 309 -5.96 -22.41 2.02
N ASP A 310 -5.83 -23.69 2.38
CA ASP A 310 -6.07 -24.82 1.47
C ASP A 310 -7.51 -24.83 0.92
N SER A 311 -8.47 -24.39 1.73
CA SER A 311 -9.88 -24.26 1.29
C SER A 311 -10.04 -23.21 0.18
N GLU A 312 -9.33 -22.08 0.27
CA GLU A 312 -9.35 -21.05 -0.78
C GLU A 312 -8.68 -21.54 -2.07
N GLU A 313 -7.63 -22.35 -1.97
CA GLU A 313 -7.00 -22.99 -3.13
C GLU A 313 -7.96 -23.96 -3.84
N LEU A 314 -8.65 -24.81 -3.07
CA LEU A 314 -9.66 -25.71 -3.64
C LEU A 314 -10.79 -24.94 -4.36
N ILE A 315 -11.23 -23.82 -3.79
CA ILE A 315 -12.21 -22.94 -4.42
C ILE A 315 -11.66 -22.38 -5.73
N MET A 316 -10.42 -21.92 -5.77
CA MET A 316 -9.78 -21.42 -6.98
C MET A 316 -9.72 -22.50 -8.07
N ASP A 317 -9.37 -23.73 -7.73
CA ASP A 317 -9.32 -24.85 -8.69
C ASP A 317 -10.70 -25.19 -9.26
N VAL A 318 -11.76 -25.08 -8.46
CA VAL A 318 -13.13 -25.20 -8.97
C VAL A 318 -13.44 -24.08 -9.97
N PHE A 319 -13.09 -22.84 -9.65
CA PHE A 319 -13.34 -21.69 -10.53
C PHE A 319 -12.55 -21.73 -11.83
N LYS A 320 -11.32 -22.24 -11.85
CA LYS A 320 -10.53 -22.43 -13.07
C LYS A 320 -11.25 -23.30 -14.12
N ASN A 321 -12.01 -24.26 -13.64
CA ASN A 321 -12.77 -25.19 -14.50
C ASN A 321 -14.16 -24.66 -14.88
N TRP A 322 -14.55 -23.50 -14.37
CA TRP A 322 -15.87 -22.91 -14.62
C TRP A 322 -15.92 -22.18 -15.96
N THR A 323 -16.72 -22.66 -16.88
CA THR A 323 -16.85 -22.10 -18.24
C THR A 323 -17.98 -21.09 -18.38
N GLY A 324 -18.76 -20.87 -17.32
CA GLY A 324 -19.89 -19.94 -17.27
C GLY A 324 -19.64 -18.71 -16.43
N ASN A 325 -20.40 -17.65 -16.69
CA ASN A 325 -20.49 -16.47 -15.84
C ASN A 325 -21.96 -16.07 -15.67
N LEU A 326 -22.26 -15.22 -14.70
CA LEU A 326 -23.63 -14.83 -14.40
C LEU A 326 -24.37 -14.24 -15.63
N SER A 327 -23.69 -13.46 -16.46
CA SER A 327 -24.28 -12.89 -17.67
C SER A 327 -24.69 -13.96 -18.67
N LYS A 328 -23.96 -15.08 -18.79
CA LYS A 328 -24.30 -16.20 -19.64
C LYS A 328 -25.60 -16.89 -19.20
N TYR A 329 -25.92 -16.80 -17.92
CA TYR A 329 -27.18 -17.31 -17.34
C TYR A 329 -28.27 -16.24 -17.21
N GLY A 330 -28.10 -15.07 -17.82
CA GLY A 330 -29.05 -13.97 -17.78
C GLY A 330 -29.13 -13.26 -16.39
N ILE A 331 -28.19 -13.55 -15.48
CA ILE A 331 -28.16 -12.99 -14.14
C ILE A 331 -27.32 -11.71 -14.15
N ARG A 332 -27.88 -10.64 -13.59
CA ARG A 332 -27.18 -9.37 -13.37
C ARG A 332 -27.11 -9.09 -11.88
N ILE A 333 -25.95 -8.65 -11.41
CA ILE A 333 -25.76 -8.16 -10.04
C ILE A 333 -25.68 -6.64 -10.10
N SER A 334 -26.49 -5.97 -9.28
CA SER A 334 -26.42 -4.52 -9.09
C SER A 334 -26.60 -4.19 -7.60
N THR A 335 -26.11 -3.04 -7.18
CA THR A 335 -26.55 -2.45 -5.90
C THR A 335 -28.01 -2.08 -6.00
N GLY A 336 -28.76 -2.19 -4.90
CA GLY A 336 -30.14 -1.72 -4.83
C GLY A 336 -30.25 -0.23 -5.21
N PRO A 337 -31.41 0.21 -5.76
CA PRO A 337 -31.59 1.58 -6.22
C PRO A 337 -31.58 2.59 -5.09
N VAL A 338 -31.85 2.15 -3.85
CA VAL A 338 -31.95 3.03 -2.68
C VAL A 338 -30.66 2.96 -1.87
N VAL A 339 -30.00 4.12 -1.78
CA VAL A 339 -28.83 4.32 -0.90
C VAL A 339 -29.34 5.05 0.34
N ALA A 340 -29.50 4.35 1.47
CA ALA A 340 -30.21 4.85 2.64
C ALA A 340 -29.77 6.25 3.10
N PHE A 341 -28.46 6.47 3.29
CA PHE A 341 -27.96 7.76 3.77
C PHE A 341 -28.17 8.95 2.78
N ARG A 342 -28.53 8.65 1.51
CA ARG A 342 -28.89 9.66 0.49
C ARG A 342 -30.39 9.80 0.30
N SER A 343 -31.17 8.95 0.94
CA SER A 343 -32.60 8.79 0.70
C SER A 343 -33.42 8.84 1.99
N TRP A 344 -32.83 9.31 3.10
CA TRP A 344 -33.51 9.37 4.40
C TRP A 344 -34.84 10.10 4.34
N ASP A 345 -34.94 11.17 3.59
CA ASP A 345 -36.17 11.97 3.44
C ASP A 345 -37.32 11.17 2.77
N PHE A 346 -37.01 10.05 2.15
CA PHE A 346 -37.97 9.19 1.44
C PHE A 346 -38.17 7.84 2.13
N ILE A 347 -37.47 7.57 3.25
CA ILE A 347 -37.58 6.33 4.00
C ILE A 347 -38.55 6.54 5.17
N LEU A 348 -39.67 5.79 5.15
CA LEU A 348 -40.64 5.80 6.25
C LEU A 348 -40.24 4.77 7.30
N GLU A 349 -40.26 5.14 8.58
CA GLU A 349 -39.99 4.23 9.69
C GLU A 349 -41.15 3.24 9.95
N ASN A 350 -42.39 3.70 9.66
CA ASN A 350 -43.56 2.90 9.84
C ASN A 350 -44.23 2.58 8.51
N PHE A 351 -44.75 1.37 8.39
CA PHE A 351 -45.50 0.94 7.22
C PHE A 351 -46.91 1.53 7.26
N GLU A 352 -47.24 2.41 6.34
CA GLU A 352 -48.57 2.92 6.11
C GLU A 352 -49.27 2.11 5.02
N ASN A 353 -50.22 1.27 5.44
CA ASN A 353 -50.85 0.28 4.55
C ASN A 353 -51.75 0.88 3.45
N HIS A 354 -51.83 2.20 3.33
CA HIS A 354 -52.78 2.86 2.45
C HIS A 354 -52.15 3.76 1.35
N SER A 355 -50.83 3.85 1.30
CA SER A 355 -50.16 4.65 0.29
C SER A 355 -49.75 3.80 -0.91
N LYS A 356 -50.37 4.10 -2.08
CA LYS A 356 -49.93 3.52 -3.37
C LYS A 356 -48.54 3.99 -3.80
N LEU A 357 -47.91 4.87 -3.01
CA LEU A 357 -46.63 5.50 -3.30
C LEU A 357 -45.48 4.92 -2.45
N SER A 358 -45.78 4.00 -1.53
CA SER A 358 -44.77 3.36 -0.68
C SER A 358 -44.61 1.87 -1.01
N ALA A 359 -43.40 1.35 -0.87
CA ALA A 359 -43.09 -0.05 -1.08
C ALA A 359 -42.09 -0.54 0.00
N PRO A 360 -42.11 -1.85 0.33
CA PRO A 360 -41.15 -2.40 1.27
C PRO A 360 -39.70 -2.18 0.82
N LEU A 361 -38.84 -1.67 1.73
CA LEU A 361 -37.41 -1.60 1.54
C LEU A 361 -36.75 -2.77 2.25
N TYR A 362 -36.15 -3.69 1.48
CA TYR A 362 -35.43 -4.82 2.03
C TYR A 362 -33.99 -4.48 2.30
N TRP A 363 -33.54 -4.74 3.52
CA TRP A 363 -32.14 -4.65 3.95
C TRP A 363 -31.52 -6.04 3.96
N LEU A 364 -30.20 -6.13 4.10
CA LEU A 364 -29.47 -7.39 4.15
C LEU A 364 -30.04 -8.35 5.21
N HIS A 365 -30.47 -7.84 6.36
CA HIS A 365 -31.06 -8.64 7.44
C HIS A 365 -32.49 -9.16 7.18
N ASN A 366 -33.18 -8.63 6.14
CA ASN A 366 -34.44 -9.18 5.66
C ASN A 366 -34.26 -10.43 4.78
N VAL A 367 -33.02 -10.62 4.25
CA VAL A 367 -32.69 -11.71 3.34
C VAL A 367 -32.10 -12.85 4.15
N LYS A 368 -32.77 -14.00 4.17
CA LYS A 368 -32.30 -15.25 4.76
C LYS A 368 -32.11 -16.29 3.69
N GLN A 369 -31.59 -17.45 4.07
CA GLN A 369 -31.42 -18.54 3.13
C GLN A 369 -32.77 -18.94 2.51
N MET A 370 -32.92 -18.70 1.22
CA MET A 370 -34.12 -19.02 0.43
C MET A 370 -35.41 -18.27 0.81
N THR A 371 -35.36 -17.27 1.72
CA THR A 371 -36.55 -16.53 2.16
C THR A 371 -36.29 -15.04 2.32
N LEU A 372 -37.39 -14.26 2.20
CA LEU A 372 -37.44 -12.85 2.53
C LEU A 372 -38.41 -12.66 3.71
N GLU A 373 -37.98 -11.99 4.75
CA GLU A 373 -38.81 -11.64 5.89
C GLU A 373 -39.01 -10.14 5.95
N TRP A 374 -40.29 -9.71 6.01
CA TRP A 374 -40.65 -8.30 6.15
C TRP A 374 -42.09 -8.17 6.63
N PRO A 375 -42.39 -7.29 7.60
CA PRO A 375 -41.44 -6.52 8.42
C PRO A 375 -40.66 -7.43 9.36
N ILE A 376 -39.49 -6.96 9.84
CA ILE A 376 -38.75 -7.59 10.93
C ILE A 376 -38.67 -6.61 12.08
N GLU A 377 -38.99 -7.04 13.28
CA GLU A 377 -38.68 -6.29 14.48
C GLU A 377 -37.18 -6.28 14.70
N LYS A 378 -36.60 -5.08 14.74
CA LYS A 378 -35.22 -4.94 15.19
C LYS A 378 -35.18 -5.09 16.69
N ALA A 379 -34.44 -6.11 17.16
CA ALA A 379 -34.08 -6.21 18.57
C ALA A 379 -33.07 -5.14 18.96
#